data_e5363e64a2e3c37a188eee1b3ec14963
#
_entry.id   e5363e64a2e3c37a188eee1b3ec14963
#
_cell.length_a   1.000
_cell.length_b   1.000
_cell.length_c   1.000
_cell.angle_alpha   90.00
_cell.angle_beta   90.00
_cell.angle_gamma   90.00
#
_symmetry.space_group_name_H-M   'P 1'
#
loop_
_entity.id
_entity.type
_entity.pdbx_description
1 polymer ?
#
loop_
_entity_poly.entity_id
_entity_poly.type
_entity_poly.pdbx_seq_one_letter_code
_entity_poly.pdbx_strand_id
1 'polypeptide(L)'
;MKAKLLFLLLSIAMFCQAQDKYYPVAVWPFIYENFTDARIFVGQDNKVVRAKANIHLRHTTLWFISGKDFKTKLEAQPGTINKIIFSNGDTYYNIDNKMCKVVREDTINGDIMRLYKCTSIDMDDFNKKYQMTHMGTVESSVLGAGFADFSTSVANINALTREDMEPLQVKNTFYILKNGKIFEARESEILSNLDDKEERKVYRAYTRSAEILYGSEKSMLNVYKTFFLKQ
;
A
#
# COMPACT_ATOMS: atom_id res chain seq x y z
N MET A 1 12.92 -12.03 47.10
CA MET A 1 12.29 -10.82 46.52
C MET A 1 12.87 -10.41 45.18
N LYS A 2 14.19 -10.42 44.97
CA LYS A 2 14.85 -9.98 43.68
C LYS A 2 14.43 -10.78 42.43
N ALA A 3 14.23 -12.11 42.54
CA ALA A 3 13.82 -12.94 41.41
C ALA A 3 12.39 -12.68 40.93
N LYS A 4 11.45 -12.35 41.82
CA LYS A 4 10.07 -12.00 41.44
C LYS A 4 9.98 -10.66 40.74
N LEU A 5 10.84 -9.70 41.11
CA LEU A 5 10.90 -8.40 40.44
C LEU A 5 11.49 -8.51 39.02
N LEU A 6 12.49 -9.39 38.82
CA LEU A 6 13.08 -9.66 37.50
C LEU A 6 12.07 -10.30 36.55
N PHE A 7 11.26 -11.24 37.06
CA PHE A 7 10.19 -11.88 36.26
C PHE A 7 9.09 -10.88 35.86
N LEU A 8 8.75 -9.95 36.73
CA LEU A 8 7.77 -8.90 36.47
C LEU A 8 8.30 -7.92 35.39
N LEU A 9 9.58 -7.53 35.47
CA LEU A 9 10.22 -6.69 34.49
C LEU A 9 10.35 -7.37 33.12
N LEU A 10 10.65 -8.68 33.07
CA LEU A 10 10.67 -9.44 31.81
C LEU A 10 9.28 -9.58 31.19
N SER A 11 8.22 -9.77 32.00
CA SER A 11 6.86 -9.85 31.49
C SER A 11 6.38 -8.50 30.93
N ILE A 12 6.75 -7.38 31.53
CA ILE A 12 6.44 -6.03 31.02
C ILE A 12 7.20 -5.77 29.69
N ALA A 13 8.44 -6.22 29.58
CA ALA A 13 9.21 -6.10 28.34
C ALA A 13 8.63 -6.94 27.19
N MET A 14 8.00 -8.09 27.47
CA MET A 14 7.30 -8.89 26.46
C MET A 14 5.99 -8.24 25.99
N PHE A 15 5.29 -7.49 26.86
CA PHE A 15 4.07 -6.76 26.45
C PHE A 15 4.34 -5.49 25.66
N CYS A 16 5.57 -4.92 25.72
CA CYS A 16 5.93 -3.77 24.90
C CYS A 16 6.30 -4.12 23.43
N GLN A 17 6.29 -5.39 23.04
CA GLN A 17 6.43 -5.79 21.62
C GLN A 17 5.09 -5.83 20.86
N ALA A 18 3.98 -5.53 21.53
CA ALA A 18 2.70 -5.42 20.90
C ALA A 18 2.55 -4.04 20.25
N GLN A 19 2.37 -4.05 18.98
CA GLN A 19 2.10 -2.93 18.08
C GLN A 19 3.36 -2.21 17.59
N ASP A 20 4.08 -2.85 16.66
CA ASP A 20 4.55 -2.15 15.50
C ASP A 20 3.31 -1.54 14.82
N LYS A 21 2.84 -0.41 15.34
CA LYS A 21 1.99 0.49 14.58
C LYS A 21 2.83 0.87 13.38
N TYR A 22 2.62 0.14 12.29
CA TYR A 22 3.23 0.38 11.02
C TYR A 22 2.71 1.74 10.54
N TYR A 23 3.46 2.77 10.89
CA TYR A 23 3.35 4.06 10.23
C TYR A 23 4.43 4.07 9.16
N PRO A 24 4.14 3.65 7.92
CA PRO A 24 5.04 3.98 6.86
C PRO A 24 5.10 5.50 6.87
N VAL A 25 6.28 6.03 7.01
CA VAL A 25 6.53 7.46 6.85
C VAL A 25 6.38 7.74 5.36
N ALA A 26 5.13 7.87 4.95
CA ALA A 26 4.82 8.27 3.61
C ALA A 26 5.04 9.77 3.51
N VAL A 27 5.88 10.16 2.60
CA VAL A 27 6.01 11.56 2.23
C VAL A 27 4.77 11.91 1.43
N TRP A 28 3.80 12.49 2.12
CA TRP A 28 2.58 12.94 1.50
C TRP A 28 2.85 13.97 0.39
N PRO A 29 2.16 13.91 -0.73
CA PRO A 29 1.14 12.92 -1.14
C PRO A 29 1.69 11.69 -1.87
N PHE A 30 2.99 11.50 -1.90
CA PHE A 30 3.67 10.47 -2.69
C PHE A 30 4.38 9.44 -1.79
N ILE A 31 4.68 8.25 -2.34
CA ILE A 31 5.41 7.20 -1.63
C ILE A 31 6.86 7.61 -1.35
N TYR A 32 7.52 8.27 -2.32
CA TYR A 32 8.88 8.72 -2.17
C TYR A 32 8.94 10.23 -1.91
N GLU A 33 9.94 10.67 -1.17
CA GLU A 33 10.16 12.09 -0.89
C GLU A 33 10.36 12.91 -2.16
N ASN A 34 11.09 12.36 -3.11
CA ASN A 34 11.40 13.00 -4.37
C ASN A 34 10.95 12.13 -5.55
N PHE A 35 10.67 12.77 -6.68
CA PHE A 35 10.52 12.07 -7.95
C PHE A 35 11.87 11.48 -8.34
N THR A 36 11.93 10.16 -8.48
CA THR A 36 13.16 9.41 -8.77
C THR A 36 13.14 8.86 -10.19
N ASP A 37 14.31 8.61 -10.73
CA ASP A 37 14.44 8.03 -12.06
C ASP A 37 13.77 6.65 -12.11
N ALA A 38 12.97 6.44 -13.15
CA ALA A 38 12.22 5.22 -13.35
C ALA A 38 12.18 4.80 -14.82
N ARG A 39 12.08 3.49 -15.03
CA ARG A 39 11.71 2.88 -16.30
C ARG A 39 10.25 2.49 -16.25
N ILE A 40 9.44 3.08 -17.12
CA ILE A 40 8.00 2.93 -17.17
C ILE A 40 7.66 2.11 -18.42
N PHE A 41 6.95 1.01 -18.24
CA PHE A 41 6.53 0.11 -19.30
C PHE A 41 5.07 0.41 -19.66
N VAL A 42 4.84 0.86 -20.89
CA VAL A 42 3.57 1.45 -21.35
C VAL A 42 2.98 0.61 -22.46
N GLY A 43 1.65 0.44 -22.43
CA GLY A 43 0.88 -0.20 -23.51
C GLY A 43 1.14 -1.69 -23.65
N GLN A 44 0.46 -2.30 -24.62
CA GLN A 44 0.55 -3.75 -24.89
C GLN A 44 1.97 -4.18 -25.31
N ASP A 45 2.67 -3.32 -26.05
CA ASP A 45 4.03 -3.60 -26.54
C ASP A 45 5.11 -3.40 -25.48
N ASN A 46 4.75 -3.06 -24.23
CA ASN A 46 5.68 -2.76 -23.14
C ASN A 46 6.77 -1.75 -23.55
N LYS A 47 6.39 -0.70 -24.29
CA LYS A 47 7.30 0.37 -24.66
C LYS A 47 7.92 1.01 -23.42
N VAL A 48 9.24 1.10 -23.39
CA VAL A 48 9.97 1.65 -22.22
C VAL A 48 10.12 3.17 -22.36
N VAL A 49 9.61 3.90 -21.39
CA VAL A 49 9.81 5.35 -21.23
C VAL A 49 10.64 5.58 -19.98
N ARG A 50 11.59 6.51 -20.03
CA ARG A 50 12.37 6.93 -18.85
C ARG A 50 11.89 8.30 -18.41
N ALA A 51 11.57 8.42 -17.13
CA ALA A 51 11.16 9.68 -16.53
C ALA A 51 11.45 9.68 -15.03
N LYS A 52 11.46 10.87 -14.43
CA LYS A 52 11.36 10.98 -12.98
C LYS A 52 9.91 10.77 -12.57
N ALA A 53 9.68 9.82 -11.67
CA ALA A 53 8.35 9.35 -11.33
C ALA A 53 8.16 9.14 -9.83
N ASN A 54 6.91 9.07 -9.41
CA ASN A 54 6.50 8.74 -8.04
C ASN A 54 5.11 8.08 -8.07
N ILE A 55 4.71 7.44 -6.99
CA ILE A 55 3.37 6.86 -6.84
C ILE A 55 2.57 7.76 -5.89
N HIS A 56 1.41 8.21 -6.34
CA HIS A 56 0.52 9.03 -5.55
C HIS A 56 -0.33 8.15 -4.62
N LEU A 57 -0.30 8.43 -3.32
CA LEU A 57 -0.90 7.58 -2.29
C LEU A 57 -2.44 7.56 -2.28
N ARG A 58 -3.09 8.64 -2.76
CA ARG A 58 -4.56 8.69 -2.76
C ARG A 58 -5.16 7.76 -3.81
N HIS A 59 -4.63 7.80 -5.03
CA HIS A 59 -5.16 7.05 -6.15
C HIS A 59 -4.34 5.80 -6.48
N THR A 60 -3.18 5.64 -5.84
CA THR A 60 -2.21 4.57 -6.13
C THR A 60 -1.78 4.56 -7.60
N THR A 61 -1.73 5.75 -8.22
CA THR A 61 -1.41 5.97 -9.62
C THR A 61 0.02 6.47 -9.80
N LEU A 62 0.56 6.27 -11.00
CA LEU A 62 1.84 6.83 -11.37
C LEU A 62 1.72 8.31 -11.68
N TRP A 63 2.60 9.11 -11.10
CA TRP A 63 2.86 10.48 -11.47
C TRP A 63 4.30 10.61 -11.98
N PHE A 64 4.51 11.44 -13.00
CA PHE A 64 5.82 11.65 -13.61
C PHE A 64 6.04 13.12 -13.94
N ILE A 65 7.30 13.52 -13.99
CA ILE A 65 7.70 14.85 -14.39
C ILE A 65 7.82 14.90 -15.91
N SER A 66 7.05 15.80 -16.52
CA SER A 66 7.06 16.07 -17.95
C SER A 66 7.59 17.48 -18.23
N GLY A 67 8.10 17.65 -19.45
CA GLY A 67 8.55 18.94 -19.94
C GLY A 67 10.05 19.20 -19.71
N LYS A 68 10.55 20.21 -20.42
CA LYS A 68 11.96 20.63 -20.37
C LYS A 68 12.30 21.39 -19.08
N ASP A 69 11.28 21.87 -18.40
CA ASP A 69 11.40 22.62 -17.15
C ASP A 69 11.54 21.74 -15.90
N PHE A 70 11.34 20.42 -16.04
CA PHE A 70 11.34 19.45 -14.94
C PHE A 70 10.42 19.81 -13.76
N LYS A 71 9.40 20.63 -13.98
CA LYS A 71 8.50 21.12 -12.91
C LYS A 71 7.08 20.59 -13.04
N THR A 72 6.61 20.36 -14.28
CA THR A 72 5.24 19.91 -14.51
C THR A 72 5.08 18.45 -14.11
N LYS A 73 4.24 18.21 -13.10
CA LYS A 73 3.87 16.87 -12.63
C LYS A 73 2.57 16.45 -13.31
N LEU A 74 2.58 15.30 -13.96
CA LEU A 74 1.43 14.74 -14.66
C LEU A 74 1.08 13.37 -14.11
N GLU A 75 -0.21 13.09 -13.98
CA GLU A 75 -0.72 11.76 -13.66
C GLU A 75 -0.81 10.93 -14.94
N ALA A 76 -0.32 9.71 -14.89
CA ALA A 76 -0.48 8.76 -15.98
C ALA A 76 -1.90 8.21 -16.00
N GLN A 77 -2.47 8.04 -17.19
CA GLN A 77 -3.77 7.40 -17.33
C GLN A 77 -3.76 6.00 -16.72
N PRO A 78 -4.67 5.68 -15.79
CA PRO A 78 -4.83 4.34 -15.27
C PRO A 78 -5.02 3.32 -16.43
N GLY A 79 -4.39 2.17 -16.32
CA GLY A 79 -4.48 1.12 -17.35
C GLY A 79 -3.49 1.24 -18.51
N THR A 80 -2.84 2.38 -18.71
CA THR A 80 -1.79 2.51 -19.75
C THR A 80 -0.42 2.00 -19.28
N ILE A 81 -0.19 1.99 -17.99
CA ILE A 81 1.08 1.58 -17.37
C ILE A 81 0.98 0.14 -16.90
N ASN A 82 1.88 -0.72 -17.37
CA ASN A 82 1.92 -2.12 -16.96
C ASN A 82 2.85 -2.34 -15.77
N LYS A 83 4.03 -1.72 -15.83
CA LYS A 83 5.12 -1.95 -14.86
C LYS A 83 5.98 -0.70 -14.73
N ILE A 84 6.54 -0.52 -13.55
CA ILE A 84 7.53 0.53 -13.28
C ILE A 84 8.69 -0.09 -12.51
N ILE A 85 9.91 0.31 -12.87
CA ILE A 85 11.12 -0.05 -12.12
C ILE A 85 11.82 1.25 -11.77
N PHE A 86 11.86 1.56 -10.48
CA PHE A 86 12.56 2.72 -9.94
C PHE A 86 14.07 2.48 -9.81
N SER A 87 14.86 3.55 -9.77
CA SER A 87 16.33 3.47 -9.64
C SER A 87 16.81 2.83 -8.33
N ASN A 88 15.99 2.86 -7.28
CA ASN A 88 16.26 2.17 -6.01
C ASN A 88 16.00 0.65 -6.05
N GLY A 89 15.59 0.10 -7.21
CA GLY A 89 15.27 -1.30 -7.40
C GLY A 89 13.80 -1.67 -7.16
N ASP A 90 12.99 -0.77 -6.60
CA ASP A 90 11.58 -1.02 -6.36
C ASP A 90 10.84 -1.25 -7.69
N THR A 91 10.08 -2.32 -7.74
CA THR A 91 9.28 -2.71 -8.91
C THR A 91 7.81 -2.68 -8.57
N TYR A 92 7.02 -2.03 -9.42
CA TYR A 92 5.57 -1.94 -9.29
C TYR A 92 4.90 -2.52 -10.55
N TYR A 93 3.79 -3.19 -10.34
CA TYR A 93 2.90 -3.64 -11.40
C TYR A 93 1.53 -3.00 -11.25
N ASN A 94 0.86 -2.80 -12.37
CA ASN A 94 -0.54 -2.37 -12.39
C ASN A 94 -1.42 -3.58 -12.06
N ILE A 95 -2.19 -3.47 -11.00
CA ILE A 95 -3.20 -4.45 -10.58
C ILE A 95 -4.49 -3.66 -10.37
N ASP A 96 -5.51 -3.92 -11.17
CA ASP A 96 -6.81 -3.22 -11.10
C ASP A 96 -6.67 -1.69 -11.09
N ASN A 97 -5.85 -1.16 -12.00
CA ASN A 97 -5.53 0.28 -12.12
C ASN A 97 -4.78 0.90 -10.93
N LYS A 98 -4.21 0.07 -10.06
CA LYS A 98 -3.41 0.49 -8.91
C LYS A 98 -1.96 0.03 -9.09
N MET A 99 -1.02 0.89 -8.78
CA MET A 99 0.40 0.55 -8.80
C MET A 99 0.79 -0.15 -7.49
N CYS A 100 1.01 -1.47 -7.57
CA CYS A 100 1.33 -2.32 -6.44
C CYS A 100 2.79 -2.74 -6.48
N LYS A 101 3.52 -2.52 -5.36
CA LYS A 101 4.93 -2.88 -5.20
C LYS A 101 5.10 -4.39 -5.10
N VAL A 102 6.10 -4.95 -5.77
CA VAL A 102 6.54 -6.33 -5.54
C VAL A 102 7.25 -6.39 -4.20
N VAL A 103 6.70 -7.15 -3.27
CA VAL A 103 7.31 -7.42 -1.95
C VAL A 103 8.21 -8.65 -2.05
N ARG A 104 7.74 -9.67 -2.75
CA ARG A 104 8.46 -10.93 -2.94
C ARG A 104 8.11 -11.53 -4.29
N GLU A 105 9.12 -12.09 -4.96
CA GLU A 105 8.98 -12.88 -6.18
C GLU A 105 9.75 -14.18 -6.02
N ASP A 106 9.13 -15.29 -6.36
CA ASP A 106 9.70 -16.61 -6.34
C ASP A 106 9.29 -17.35 -7.62
N THR A 107 10.08 -18.34 -8.03
CA THR A 107 9.76 -19.22 -9.16
C THR A 107 9.66 -20.65 -8.63
N ILE A 108 8.51 -21.29 -8.80
CA ILE A 108 8.24 -22.65 -8.36
C ILE A 108 7.79 -23.46 -9.56
N ASN A 109 8.50 -24.53 -9.87
CA ASN A 109 8.22 -25.39 -11.03
C ASN A 109 8.11 -24.67 -12.36
N GLY A 110 8.81 -23.53 -12.52
CA GLY A 110 8.75 -22.68 -13.71
C GLY A 110 7.68 -21.59 -13.69
N ASP A 111 6.76 -21.63 -12.73
CA ASP A 111 5.74 -20.61 -12.56
C ASP A 111 6.22 -19.49 -11.64
N ILE A 112 5.93 -18.25 -12.06
CA ILE A 112 6.26 -17.07 -11.27
C ILE A 112 5.15 -16.86 -10.24
N MET A 113 5.56 -16.78 -8.98
CA MET A 113 4.71 -16.40 -7.87
C MET A 113 5.16 -15.06 -7.28
N ARG A 114 4.20 -14.20 -6.94
CA ARG A 114 4.52 -12.88 -6.37
C ARG A 114 3.58 -12.52 -5.25
N LEU A 115 4.14 -11.82 -4.27
CA LEU A 115 3.39 -11.05 -3.29
C LEU A 115 3.53 -9.57 -3.63
N TYR A 116 2.40 -8.90 -3.81
CA TYR A 116 2.34 -7.47 -4.08
C TYR A 116 1.77 -6.72 -2.89
N LYS A 117 2.18 -5.47 -2.73
CA LYS A 117 1.65 -4.52 -1.76
C LYS A 117 1.19 -3.24 -2.46
N CYS A 118 -0.09 -2.92 -2.32
CA CYS A 118 -0.66 -1.65 -2.70
C CYS A 118 -0.80 -0.78 -1.46
N THR A 119 -0.13 0.36 -1.41
CA THR A 119 -0.17 1.31 -0.30
C THR A 119 -1.01 2.51 -0.70
N SER A 120 -2.04 2.81 0.06
CA SER A 120 -2.91 3.97 -0.14
C SER A 120 -3.12 4.71 1.17
N ILE A 121 -3.62 5.95 1.11
CA ILE A 121 -4.07 6.65 2.32
C ILE A 121 -5.31 5.95 2.84
N ASP A 122 -5.41 5.89 4.16
CA ASP A 122 -6.66 5.57 4.83
C ASP A 122 -7.57 6.82 4.77
N MET A 123 -8.47 6.82 3.79
CA MET A 123 -9.40 7.93 3.58
C MET A 123 -10.41 8.10 4.72
N ASP A 124 -10.69 7.03 5.46
CA ASP A 124 -11.61 7.10 6.60
C ASP A 124 -10.95 7.84 7.77
N ASP A 125 -9.66 7.56 8.03
CA ASP A 125 -8.88 8.28 9.03
C ASP A 125 -8.63 9.73 8.60
N PHE A 126 -8.32 9.94 7.32
CA PHE A 126 -8.18 11.26 6.73
C PHE A 126 -9.45 12.10 6.92
N ASN A 127 -10.59 11.57 6.55
CA ASN A 127 -11.87 12.28 6.66
C ASN A 127 -12.20 12.60 8.12
N LYS A 128 -11.96 11.67 9.06
CA LYS A 128 -12.16 11.94 10.49
C LYS A 128 -11.29 13.06 11.01
N LYS A 129 -10.02 13.09 10.62
CA LYS A 129 -9.07 14.12 11.09
C LYS A 129 -9.32 15.50 10.49
N TYR A 130 -9.66 15.56 9.20
CA TYR A 130 -9.73 16.83 8.47
C TYR A 130 -11.14 17.36 8.25
N GLN A 131 -12.17 16.52 8.12
CA GLN A 131 -13.55 17.00 8.00
C GLN A 131 -14.11 17.52 9.33
N MET A 132 -13.77 16.90 10.45
CA MET A 132 -14.23 17.37 11.76
C MET A 132 -13.63 18.71 12.18
N THR A 133 -12.41 19.04 11.72
CA THR A 133 -11.75 20.31 12.06
C THR A 133 -12.29 21.47 11.25
N HIS A 134 -12.82 21.23 10.05
CA HIS A 134 -13.36 22.27 9.18
C HIS A 134 -14.88 22.49 9.30
N MET A 135 -15.62 21.54 9.87
CA MET A 135 -17.07 21.74 10.08
C MET A 135 -17.41 22.84 11.09
N GLY A 136 -16.47 23.28 11.91
CA GLY A 136 -16.67 24.36 12.87
C GLY A 136 -16.58 25.79 12.28
N THR A 137 -16.13 25.96 11.04
CA THR A 137 -15.89 27.31 10.45
C THR A 137 -16.57 27.54 9.10
N VAL A 138 -17.28 26.56 8.55
CA VAL A 138 -17.92 26.68 7.21
C VAL A 138 -19.44 26.55 7.30
N GLU A 139 -20.04 27.23 8.24
CA GLU A 139 -21.47 27.03 8.52
C GLU A 139 -22.44 27.76 7.57
N SER A 140 -22.01 28.52 6.60
CA SER A 140 -23.02 29.29 5.87
C SER A 140 -22.85 29.52 4.38
N SER A 141 -21.78 29.10 3.76
CA SER A 141 -21.57 29.35 2.32
C SER A 141 -21.61 28.15 1.39
N VAL A 142 -21.69 26.94 1.92
CA VAL A 142 -21.51 25.69 1.12
C VAL A 142 -22.84 25.00 0.76
N LEU A 143 -23.95 25.39 1.35
CA LEU A 143 -25.27 24.82 1.00
C LEU A 143 -25.82 25.26 -0.37
N GLY A 144 -25.14 26.17 -1.07
CA GLY A 144 -25.57 26.68 -2.37
C GLY A 144 -24.76 26.27 -3.59
N ALA A 145 -23.58 25.70 -3.41
CA ALA A 145 -22.69 25.35 -4.53
C ALA A 145 -22.52 23.83 -4.60
N GLY A 146 -23.40 23.18 -5.35
CA GLY A 146 -23.29 21.76 -5.61
C GLY A 146 -21.94 21.39 -6.25
N PHE A 147 -21.41 20.26 -5.85
CA PHE A 147 -20.36 19.44 -6.50
C PHE A 147 -19.03 20.08 -6.94
N ALA A 148 -18.85 21.37 -6.88
CA ALA A 148 -17.61 22.03 -7.31
C ALA A 148 -16.45 21.89 -6.29
N ASP A 149 -16.73 21.50 -5.06
CA ASP A 149 -15.77 21.61 -3.96
C ASP A 149 -14.86 20.40 -3.74
N PHE A 150 -15.09 19.31 -4.44
CA PHE A 150 -14.18 18.15 -4.37
C PHE A 150 -12.82 18.47 -4.99
N SER A 151 -12.77 19.35 -5.98
CA SER A 151 -11.52 19.76 -6.62
C SER A 151 -10.70 20.72 -5.74
N THR A 152 -11.38 21.60 -4.98
CA THR A 152 -10.74 22.58 -4.10
C THR A 152 -10.12 21.92 -2.87
N SER A 153 -10.77 20.91 -2.30
CA SER A 153 -10.17 20.12 -1.20
C SER A 153 -8.96 19.32 -1.66
N VAL A 154 -8.95 18.86 -2.92
CA VAL A 154 -7.79 18.17 -3.52
C VAL A 154 -6.65 19.15 -3.77
N ALA A 155 -6.94 20.36 -4.25
CA ALA A 155 -5.94 21.42 -4.44
C ALA A 155 -5.34 21.86 -3.09
N ASN A 156 -6.16 21.97 -2.05
CA ASN A 156 -5.71 22.28 -0.70
C ASN A 156 -4.88 21.16 -0.08
N ILE A 157 -5.23 19.89 -0.31
CA ILE A 157 -4.43 18.74 0.12
C ILE A 157 -3.04 18.73 -0.56
N ASN A 158 -2.97 19.14 -1.83
CA ASN A 158 -1.69 19.27 -2.53
C ASN A 158 -0.90 20.53 -2.12
N ALA A 159 -1.57 21.54 -1.54
CA ALA A 159 -0.97 22.79 -1.07
C ALA A 159 -0.53 22.73 0.41
N LEU A 160 -1.00 21.74 1.18
CA LEU A 160 -0.57 21.55 2.56
C LEU A 160 0.93 21.21 2.57
N THR A 161 1.70 22.08 3.17
CA THR A 161 3.13 21.86 3.36
C THR A 161 3.36 20.76 4.39
N ARG A 162 4.45 20.02 4.22
CA ARG A 162 4.83 18.89 5.08
C ARG A 162 4.94 19.26 6.58
N GLU A 163 5.21 20.51 6.87
CA GLU A 163 5.43 21.03 8.23
C GLU A 163 4.14 21.12 9.05
N ASP A 164 2.99 21.26 8.37
CA ASP A 164 1.70 21.48 9.01
C ASP A 164 0.87 20.20 9.20
N MET A 165 1.38 19.04 8.74
CA MET A 165 0.59 17.81 8.70
C MET A 165 1.04 16.77 9.72
N GLU A 166 0.12 16.29 10.54
CA GLU A 166 0.28 15.03 11.23
C GLU A 166 0.46 13.89 10.21
N PRO A 167 1.30 12.88 10.53
CA PRO A 167 1.46 11.72 9.68
C PRO A 167 0.11 11.08 9.36
N LEU A 168 -0.20 10.96 8.06
CA LEU A 168 -1.42 10.29 7.61
C LEU A 168 -1.25 8.79 7.72
N GLN A 169 -2.29 8.14 8.22
CA GLN A 169 -2.33 6.69 8.23
C GLN A 169 -2.45 6.17 6.80
N VAL A 170 -1.65 5.17 6.49
CA VAL A 170 -1.75 4.47 5.22
C VAL A 170 -2.31 3.08 5.44
N LYS A 171 -3.08 2.63 4.47
CA LYS A 171 -3.63 1.29 4.38
C LYS A 171 -2.86 0.50 3.34
N ASN A 172 -2.44 -0.71 3.70
CA ASN A 172 -1.86 -1.65 2.76
C ASN A 172 -2.87 -2.73 2.40
N THR A 173 -3.00 -2.99 1.11
CA THR A 173 -3.73 -4.12 0.56
C THR A 173 -2.72 -5.01 -0.14
N PHE A 174 -2.77 -6.32 0.10
CA PHE A 174 -1.85 -7.27 -0.51
C PHE A 174 -2.57 -8.09 -1.57
N TYR A 175 -1.82 -8.47 -2.62
CA TYR A 175 -2.29 -9.35 -3.68
C TYR A 175 -1.26 -10.46 -3.88
N ILE A 176 -1.74 -11.64 -4.27
CA ILE A 176 -0.91 -12.80 -4.58
C ILE A 176 -1.14 -13.17 -6.04
N LEU A 177 -0.03 -13.34 -6.76
CA LEU A 177 -0.02 -13.99 -8.07
C LEU A 177 0.34 -15.47 -7.86
N LYS A 178 -0.55 -16.37 -8.28
CA LYS A 178 -0.34 -17.83 -8.31
C LYS A 178 -0.90 -18.39 -9.61
N ASN A 179 -0.13 -19.17 -10.36
CA ASN A 179 -0.57 -19.81 -11.60
C ASN A 179 -1.20 -18.83 -12.60
N GLY A 180 -0.60 -17.66 -12.76
CA GLY A 180 -1.12 -16.60 -13.65
C GLY A 180 -2.34 -15.84 -13.14
N LYS A 181 -2.94 -16.23 -12.02
CA LYS A 181 -4.11 -15.57 -11.41
C LYS A 181 -3.67 -14.66 -10.28
N ILE A 182 -4.18 -13.42 -10.28
CA ILE A 182 -3.99 -12.45 -9.19
C ILE A 182 -5.26 -12.40 -8.35
N PHE A 183 -5.12 -12.42 -7.03
CA PHE A 183 -6.22 -12.29 -6.08
C PHE A 183 -5.78 -11.50 -4.85
N GLU A 184 -6.74 -10.84 -4.19
CA GLU A 184 -6.48 -10.11 -2.95
C GLU A 184 -6.14 -11.09 -1.82
N ALA A 185 -5.13 -10.77 -1.03
CA ALA A 185 -4.70 -11.60 0.09
C ALA A 185 -5.56 -11.38 1.33
N ARG A 186 -6.85 -11.77 1.24
CA ARG A 186 -7.82 -11.84 2.34
C ARG A 186 -8.24 -13.29 2.57
N GLU A 187 -8.76 -13.60 3.75
CA GLU A 187 -9.03 -14.97 4.18
C GLU A 187 -9.83 -15.78 3.17
N SER A 188 -10.95 -15.24 2.69
CA SER A 188 -11.82 -15.93 1.73
C SER A 188 -11.15 -16.26 0.41
N GLU A 189 -10.36 -15.31 -0.11
CA GLU A 189 -9.64 -15.48 -1.37
C GLU A 189 -8.46 -16.43 -1.23
N ILE A 190 -7.72 -16.36 -0.12
CA ILE A 190 -6.65 -17.31 0.16
C ILE A 190 -7.21 -18.73 0.23
N LEU A 191 -8.28 -18.95 1.00
CA LEU A 191 -8.93 -20.25 1.10
C LEU A 191 -9.41 -20.80 -0.25
N SER A 192 -9.94 -19.94 -1.13
CA SER A 192 -10.42 -20.36 -2.44
C SER A 192 -9.29 -20.71 -3.42
N ASN A 193 -8.09 -20.16 -3.21
CA ASN A 193 -6.92 -20.39 -4.07
C ASN A 193 -5.87 -21.36 -3.48
N LEU A 194 -6.18 -22.02 -2.35
CA LEU A 194 -5.42 -23.18 -1.88
C LEU A 194 -5.89 -24.43 -2.62
N ASP A 195 -4.94 -25.27 -3.05
CA ASP A 195 -5.19 -26.33 -4.02
C ASP A 195 -5.98 -27.48 -3.40
N ASP A 196 -5.67 -27.87 -2.16
CA ASP A 196 -6.31 -29.03 -1.57
C ASP A 196 -7.11 -28.73 -0.27
N LYS A 197 -7.91 -29.72 0.13
CA LYS A 197 -8.78 -29.64 1.32
C LYS A 197 -7.98 -29.63 2.61
N GLU A 198 -6.84 -30.30 2.65
CA GLU A 198 -5.99 -30.38 3.84
C GLU A 198 -5.26 -29.06 4.05
N GLU A 199 -4.75 -28.43 2.98
CA GLU A 199 -4.17 -27.09 3.07
C GLU A 199 -5.19 -26.07 3.59
N ARG A 200 -6.44 -26.12 3.15
CA ARG A 200 -7.53 -25.28 3.66
C ARG A 200 -7.80 -25.50 5.14
N LYS A 201 -7.72 -26.74 5.63
CA LYS A 201 -7.85 -27.04 7.06
C LYS A 201 -6.66 -26.49 7.86
N VAL A 202 -5.44 -26.68 7.35
CA VAL A 202 -4.22 -26.13 7.98
C VAL A 202 -4.29 -24.62 8.03
N TYR A 203 -4.72 -23.96 6.96
CA TYR A 203 -4.88 -22.51 6.93
C TYR A 203 -5.90 -22.01 7.96
N ARG A 204 -7.08 -22.67 8.06
CA ARG A 204 -8.08 -22.33 9.07
C ARG A 204 -7.58 -22.54 10.52
N ALA A 205 -6.77 -23.58 10.73
CA ALA A 205 -6.14 -23.79 12.04
C ALA A 205 -5.11 -22.68 12.33
N TYR A 206 -4.32 -22.31 11.33
CA TYR A 206 -3.35 -21.22 11.42
C TYR A 206 -4.03 -19.88 11.75
N THR A 207 -5.13 -19.52 11.06
CA THR A 207 -5.88 -18.27 11.33
C THR A 207 -6.50 -18.22 12.72
N ARG A 208 -6.80 -19.37 13.33
CA ARG A 208 -7.31 -19.44 14.71
C ARG A 208 -6.20 -19.35 15.75
N SER A 209 -5.00 -19.79 15.45
CA SER A 209 -3.85 -19.82 16.37
C SER A 209 -2.98 -18.57 16.29
N ALA A 210 -2.98 -17.89 15.17
CA ALA A 210 -2.19 -16.70 14.91
C ALA A 210 -3.09 -15.55 14.46
N GLU A 211 -2.92 -14.38 15.05
CA GLU A 211 -3.57 -13.18 14.57
C GLU A 211 -2.95 -12.76 13.24
N ILE A 212 -3.68 -12.97 12.14
CA ILE A 212 -3.23 -12.54 10.82
C ILE A 212 -3.64 -11.09 10.59
N LEU A 213 -2.65 -10.22 10.55
CA LEU A 213 -2.83 -8.81 10.20
C LEU A 213 -2.70 -8.65 8.68
N TYR A 214 -3.82 -8.65 7.96
CA TYR A 214 -3.85 -8.58 6.49
C TYR A 214 -3.29 -7.27 5.91
N GLY A 215 -3.16 -6.21 6.72
CA GLY A 215 -2.47 -4.97 6.37
C GLY A 215 -0.98 -4.94 6.69
N SER A 216 -0.44 -5.97 7.36
CA SER A 216 0.98 -6.05 7.77
C SER A 216 1.81 -6.82 6.76
N GLU A 217 2.88 -6.21 6.25
CA GLU A 217 3.82 -6.86 5.33
C GLU A 217 4.46 -8.10 5.93
N LYS A 218 4.89 -8.03 7.20
CA LYS A 218 5.49 -9.16 7.92
C LYS A 218 4.52 -10.33 8.02
N SER A 219 3.27 -10.06 8.38
CA SER A 219 2.23 -11.08 8.50
C SER A 219 1.93 -11.71 7.14
N MET A 220 1.79 -10.90 6.09
CA MET A 220 1.49 -11.38 4.74
C MET A 220 2.66 -12.15 4.12
N LEU A 221 3.92 -11.74 4.38
CA LEU A 221 5.09 -12.52 3.99
C LEU A 221 5.12 -13.91 4.66
N ASN A 222 4.71 -13.99 5.92
CA ASN A 222 4.63 -15.28 6.61
C ASN A 222 3.55 -16.19 6.00
N VAL A 223 2.36 -15.64 5.74
CA VAL A 223 1.27 -16.37 5.05
C VAL A 223 1.75 -16.84 3.67
N TYR A 224 2.35 -15.96 2.89
CA TYR A 224 2.85 -16.26 1.55
C TYR A 224 3.89 -17.40 1.59
N LYS A 225 4.88 -17.31 2.47
CA LYS A 225 5.91 -18.35 2.63
C LYS A 225 5.33 -19.69 3.09
N THR A 226 4.39 -19.66 4.03
CA THR A 226 3.85 -20.90 4.64
C THR A 226 2.93 -21.64 3.69
N PHE A 227 2.12 -20.96 2.89
CA PHE A 227 1.05 -21.59 2.11
C PHE A 227 1.28 -21.58 0.61
N PHE A 228 2.17 -20.74 0.11
CA PHE A 228 2.39 -20.58 -1.33
C PHE A 228 3.80 -20.94 -1.80
N LEU A 229 4.79 -21.02 -0.89
CA LEU A 229 6.16 -21.44 -1.20
C LEU A 229 6.48 -22.87 -0.72
N LYS A 230 5.48 -23.65 -0.34
CA LYS A 230 5.73 -25.07 -0.03
C LYS A 230 6.15 -25.79 -1.29
N GLN A 231 7.31 -26.41 -1.22
CA GLN A 231 7.78 -27.43 -2.16
C GLN A 231 7.12 -28.76 -1.86
#